data_de13f81dab85301f0d5e40e28894c1e7
#
_entry.id   de13f81dab85301f0d5e40e28894c1e7
#
_cell.length_a   1.000
_cell.length_b   1.000
_cell.length_c   1.000
_cell.angle_alpha   90.00
_cell.angle_beta   90.00
_cell.angle_gamma   90.00
#
_symmetry.space_group_name_H-M   'P 1'
#
loop_
_entity.id
_entity.type
_entity.pdbx_description
1 polymer ?
#
loop_
_entity_poly.entity_id
_entity_poly.type
_entity_poly.pdbx_seq_one_letter_code
_entity_poly.pdbx_strand_id
1 'polypeptide(L)'
;MMLIGVDPHKSTHTATAVEPGTNSEVASIRIEATLGEYRRMLTWAARWPQRRWAIENAEGLGRHLASWLLARGEEVVDVPSTATARVRQLSRGGGRKNDRIDAAAAACVAAAQGDYRAMVAEGTADALAVLDEHRVNLAQARVRAGNQLHALLRALLAGGAPTDLTAANASALLGSVRPKGEAERARKAVARDLIAEIRSLDARLKTSCKAIAEQVENSGSSLTEIVGIGPIIAGRIIARTGAPSRFPNSGSYANYVGAAPIEVASADHTRHRLSRTGDRQLNSALHTAAITQIRMTGSRGNLYYLTKIAEGKTPREARRCLKRRLADHVWRTMIADEHRLAASPGGHPGATLQSSAAGTTPSTSSSEKSLPGPATEQSTRPRPAS
;
A
#
# COMPACT_ATOMS: atom_id res chain seq x y z
N MET A 1 29.11 -13.82 -8.34
CA MET A 1 28.26 -13.56 -7.16
C MET A 1 27.30 -14.71 -7.04
N MET A 2 27.24 -15.40 -5.87
CA MET A 2 26.33 -16.53 -5.65
C MET A 2 24.90 -16.05 -5.39
N LEU A 3 23.90 -16.76 -5.90
CA LEU A 3 22.50 -16.51 -5.55
C LEU A 3 22.00 -17.56 -4.57
N ILE A 4 21.41 -17.10 -3.47
CA ILE A 4 20.84 -17.98 -2.46
C ILE A 4 19.32 -17.78 -2.47
N GLY A 5 18.62 -18.71 -3.11
CA GLY A 5 17.17 -18.71 -3.09
C GLY A 5 16.64 -19.23 -1.77
N VAL A 6 15.55 -18.65 -1.28
CA VAL A 6 14.90 -19.07 -0.04
C VAL A 6 13.41 -19.26 -0.27
N ASP A 7 12.92 -20.42 0.13
CA ASP A 7 11.50 -20.75 0.25
C ASP A 7 11.10 -20.69 1.73
N PRO A 8 10.44 -19.59 2.15
CA PRO A 8 10.05 -19.40 3.55
C PRO A 8 8.69 -20.04 3.84
N HIS A 9 8.65 -20.88 4.87
CA HIS A 9 7.44 -21.42 5.47
C HIS A 9 7.24 -20.85 6.88
N LYS A 10 6.07 -21.07 7.48
CA LYS A 10 5.74 -20.54 8.81
C LYS A 10 6.72 -20.95 9.91
N SER A 11 7.17 -22.20 9.88
CA SER A 11 8.03 -22.78 10.93
C SER A 11 9.42 -23.18 10.45
N THR A 12 9.64 -23.25 9.13
CA THR A 12 10.91 -23.66 8.54
C THR A 12 11.23 -22.81 7.32
N HIS A 13 12.52 -22.70 6.99
CA HIS A 13 12.96 -22.11 5.72
C HIS A 13 13.94 -23.05 5.03
N THR A 14 13.87 -23.14 3.73
CA THR A 14 14.84 -23.86 2.92
C THR A 14 15.61 -22.87 2.06
N ALA A 15 16.94 -22.87 2.19
CA ALA A 15 17.81 -22.05 1.37
C ALA A 15 18.63 -22.92 0.43
N THR A 16 18.74 -22.53 -0.84
CA THR A 16 19.49 -23.22 -1.89
C THR A 16 20.40 -22.26 -2.61
N ALA A 17 21.70 -22.53 -2.56
CA ALA A 17 22.70 -21.79 -3.32
C ALA A 17 22.74 -22.26 -4.77
N VAL A 18 22.68 -21.33 -5.70
CA VAL A 18 22.62 -21.57 -7.16
C VAL A 18 23.70 -20.75 -7.86
N GLU A 19 24.44 -21.40 -8.74
CA GLU A 19 25.40 -20.73 -9.63
C GLU A 19 24.65 -20.01 -10.76
N PRO A 20 24.73 -18.67 -10.86
CA PRO A 20 23.91 -17.90 -11.82
C PRO A 20 24.19 -18.21 -13.29
N GLY A 21 25.44 -18.58 -13.62
CA GLY A 21 25.82 -18.86 -15.02
C GLY A 21 25.25 -20.17 -15.57
N THR A 22 25.06 -21.15 -14.71
CA THR A 22 24.60 -22.49 -15.08
C THR A 22 23.20 -22.81 -14.56
N ASN A 23 22.67 -22.00 -13.65
CA ASN A 23 21.48 -22.29 -12.86
C ASN A 23 21.57 -23.63 -12.10
N SER A 24 22.80 -24.09 -11.84
CA SER A 24 23.04 -25.35 -11.13
C SER A 24 23.01 -25.13 -9.64
N GLU A 25 22.34 -26.02 -8.94
CA GLU A 25 22.34 -26.06 -7.50
C GLU A 25 23.70 -26.53 -6.96
N VAL A 26 24.26 -25.77 -6.01
CA VAL A 26 25.55 -26.05 -5.40
C VAL A 26 25.39 -26.69 -4.02
N ALA A 27 24.49 -26.17 -3.21
CA ALA A 27 24.23 -26.67 -1.85
C ALA A 27 22.85 -26.20 -1.37
N SER A 28 22.28 -26.94 -0.41
CA SER A 28 21.02 -26.56 0.21
C SER A 28 21.07 -26.79 1.72
N ILE A 29 20.33 -25.99 2.46
CA ILE A 29 20.15 -26.10 3.90
C ILE A 29 18.68 -25.87 4.25
N ARG A 30 18.15 -26.70 5.17
CA ARG A 30 16.86 -26.47 5.82
C ARG A 30 17.09 -26.06 7.26
N ILE A 31 16.36 -25.05 7.69
CA ILE A 31 16.45 -24.50 9.04
C ILE A 31 15.04 -24.31 9.62
N GLU A 32 14.95 -24.25 10.94
CA GLU A 32 13.76 -23.76 11.61
C GLU A 32 13.73 -22.23 11.60
N ALA A 33 12.53 -21.64 11.66
CA ALA A 33 12.34 -20.19 11.66
C ALA A 33 12.66 -19.58 13.04
N THR A 34 13.91 -19.73 13.50
CA THR A 34 14.42 -19.20 14.77
C THR A 34 15.68 -18.37 14.56
N LEU A 35 15.93 -17.40 15.45
CA LEU A 35 17.12 -16.54 15.36
C LEU A 35 18.46 -17.32 15.44
N GLY A 36 18.48 -18.44 16.19
CA GLY A 36 19.63 -19.33 16.24
C GLY A 36 19.92 -19.97 14.89
N GLU A 37 18.89 -20.49 14.27
CA GLU A 37 18.96 -21.14 12.97
C GLU A 37 19.24 -20.15 11.83
N TYR A 38 18.78 -18.90 11.93
CA TYR A 38 19.16 -17.84 10.99
C TYR A 38 20.68 -17.58 11.04
N ARG A 39 21.29 -17.58 12.23
CA ARG A 39 22.75 -17.46 12.35
C ARG A 39 23.46 -18.67 11.73
N ARG A 40 22.94 -19.89 11.94
CA ARG A 40 23.46 -21.10 11.31
C ARG A 40 23.39 -21.02 9.78
N MET A 41 22.30 -20.54 9.24
CA MET A 41 22.14 -20.33 7.79
C MET A 41 23.12 -19.28 7.26
N LEU A 42 23.33 -18.17 7.98
CA LEU A 42 24.27 -17.15 7.60
C LEU A 42 25.72 -17.67 7.64
N THR A 43 26.09 -18.48 8.66
CA THR A 43 27.37 -19.18 8.72
C THR A 43 27.54 -20.15 7.55
N TRP A 44 26.50 -20.90 7.20
CA TRP A 44 26.51 -21.77 6.02
C TRP A 44 26.75 -20.97 4.74
N ALA A 45 26.16 -19.79 4.61
CA ALA A 45 26.31 -18.91 3.43
C ALA A 45 27.67 -18.19 3.38
N ALA A 46 28.45 -18.13 4.48
CA ALA A 46 29.74 -17.46 4.55
C ALA A 46 30.79 -18.05 3.58
N ARG A 47 30.61 -19.28 3.11
CA ARG A 47 31.44 -19.90 2.08
C ARG A 47 31.39 -19.18 0.73
N TRP A 48 30.39 -18.31 0.53
CA TRP A 48 30.27 -17.44 -0.65
C TRP A 48 30.31 -15.96 -0.20
N PRO A 49 31.47 -15.32 -0.17
CA PRO A 49 31.60 -13.94 0.28
C PRO A 49 30.77 -12.93 -0.55
N GLN A 50 30.69 -13.17 -1.87
CA GLN A 50 29.84 -12.39 -2.75
C GLN A 50 28.55 -13.17 -3.03
N ARG A 51 27.49 -12.79 -2.32
CA ARG A 51 26.18 -13.45 -2.39
C ARG A 51 25.06 -12.45 -2.37
N ARG A 52 23.91 -12.90 -2.85
CA ARG A 52 22.63 -12.19 -2.78
C ARG A 52 21.54 -13.19 -2.42
N TRP A 53 20.62 -12.78 -1.57
CA TRP A 53 19.50 -13.60 -1.14
C TRP A 53 18.27 -13.29 -1.99
N ALA A 54 17.66 -14.30 -2.57
CA ALA A 54 16.43 -14.25 -3.34
C ALA A 54 15.32 -14.94 -2.55
N ILE A 55 14.51 -14.17 -1.84
CA ILE A 55 13.50 -14.72 -0.91
C ILE A 55 12.14 -14.68 -1.59
N GLU A 56 11.49 -15.85 -1.70
CA GLU A 56 10.12 -15.91 -2.19
C GLU A 56 9.17 -15.21 -1.24
N ASN A 57 8.36 -14.28 -1.78
CA ASN A 57 7.41 -13.48 -1.01
C ASN A 57 8.06 -12.85 0.26
N ALA A 58 9.18 -12.18 0.05
CA ALA A 58 9.95 -11.55 1.11
C ALA A 58 9.17 -10.47 1.88
N GLU A 59 8.14 -9.89 1.29
CA GLU A 59 7.21 -8.97 1.97
C GLU A 59 6.10 -9.69 2.76
N GLY A 60 5.98 -11.01 2.63
CA GLY A 60 5.01 -11.85 3.32
C GLY A 60 5.66 -12.79 4.33
N LEU A 61 5.63 -14.12 4.05
CA LEU A 61 6.20 -15.13 4.96
C LEU A 61 7.71 -14.97 5.16
N GLY A 62 8.43 -14.46 4.16
CA GLY A 62 9.86 -14.20 4.23
C GLY A 62 10.25 -12.92 4.96
N ARG A 63 9.30 -12.06 5.35
CA ARG A 63 9.59 -10.70 5.84
C ARG A 63 10.54 -10.66 7.03
N HIS A 64 10.31 -11.49 8.03
CA HIS A 64 11.16 -11.49 9.23
C HIS A 64 12.61 -11.89 8.91
N LEU A 65 12.80 -12.91 8.06
CA LEU A 65 14.14 -13.33 7.61
C LEU A 65 14.79 -12.24 6.75
N ALA A 66 14.07 -11.66 5.80
CA ALA A 66 14.56 -10.60 4.94
C ALA A 66 15.03 -9.38 5.75
N SER A 67 14.22 -8.88 6.67
CA SER A 67 14.57 -7.76 7.57
C SER A 67 15.78 -8.11 8.44
N TRP A 68 15.86 -9.36 8.93
CA TRP A 68 16.99 -9.82 9.75
C TRP A 68 18.30 -9.89 8.96
N LEU A 69 18.26 -10.30 7.68
CA LEU A 69 19.42 -10.33 6.77
C LEU A 69 19.85 -8.89 6.40
N LEU A 70 18.91 -8.04 6.01
CA LEU A 70 19.17 -6.63 5.69
C LEU A 70 19.84 -5.88 6.84
N ALA A 71 19.41 -6.12 8.09
CA ALA A 71 20.03 -5.54 9.29
C ALA A 71 21.50 -5.99 9.51
N ARG A 72 21.98 -6.98 8.75
CA ARG A 72 23.34 -7.48 8.77
C ARG A 72 24.16 -7.14 7.53
N GLY A 73 23.61 -6.25 6.70
CA GLY A 73 24.26 -5.80 5.47
C GLY A 73 24.18 -6.81 4.31
N GLU A 74 23.33 -7.82 4.41
CA GLU A 74 23.10 -8.77 3.32
C GLU A 74 22.22 -8.13 2.23
N GLU A 75 22.52 -8.42 0.96
CA GLU A 75 21.67 -8.03 -0.16
C GLU A 75 20.48 -8.99 -0.29
N VAL A 76 19.27 -8.46 -0.27
CA VAL A 76 18.03 -9.24 -0.38
C VAL A 76 17.18 -8.71 -1.53
N VAL A 77 16.63 -9.62 -2.33
CA VAL A 77 15.62 -9.32 -3.35
C VAL A 77 14.32 -10.10 -3.06
N ASP A 78 13.20 -9.44 -3.25
CA ASP A 78 11.88 -10.08 -3.16
C ASP A 78 11.55 -10.79 -4.47
N VAL A 79 11.16 -12.06 -4.38
CA VAL A 79 10.78 -12.87 -5.53
C VAL A 79 9.30 -13.23 -5.45
N PRO A 80 8.47 -12.83 -6.44
CA PRO A 80 7.07 -13.19 -6.46
C PRO A 80 6.85 -14.70 -6.59
N SER A 81 5.99 -15.29 -5.79
CA SER A 81 5.64 -16.71 -5.85
C SER A 81 5.07 -17.15 -7.21
N THR A 82 4.45 -16.23 -7.95
CA THR A 82 4.01 -16.50 -9.33
C THR A 82 5.17 -16.67 -10.30
N ALA A 83 6.31 -16.00 -10.07
CA ALA A 83 7.51 -16.15 -10.90
C ALA A 83 8.24 -17.46 -10.59
N THR A 84 8.40 -17.81 -9.31
CA THR A 84 8.99 -19.12 -8.91
C THR A 84 8.18 -20.29 -9.44
N ALA A 85 6.85 -20.20 -9.39
CA ALA A 85 5.96 -21.23 -9.95
C ALA A 85 6.17 -21.42 -11.46
N ARG A 86 6.37 -20.34 -12.23
CA ARG A 86 6.64 -20.41 -13.67
C ARG A 86 8.00 -21.04 -13.97
N VAL A 87 9.05 -20.64 -13.27
CA VAL A 87 10.40 -21.21 -13.44
C VAL A 87 10.40 -22.70 -13.12
N ARG A 88 9.70 -23.12 -12.06
CA ARG A 88 9.54 -24.53 -11.72
C ARG A 88 8.87 -25.35 -12.83
N GLN A 89 7.84 -24.81 -13.48
CA GLN A 89 7.18 -25.48 -14.61
C GLN A 89 8.09 -25.68 -15.83
N LEU A 90 9.04 -24.76 -16.03
CA LEU A 90 10.02 -24.83 -17.14
C LEU A 90 11.22 -25.74 -16.83
N SER A 91 11.41 -26.14 -15.58
CA SER A 91 12.52 -26.99 -15.15
C SER A 91 12.30 -28.44 -15.60
N ARG A 92 13.41 -29.15 -15.98
CA ARG A 92 13.37 -30.59 -16.32
C ARG A 92 12.81 -31.39 -15.15
N GLY A 93 11.68 -32.06 -15.34
CA GLY A 93 10.95 -32.78 -14.30
C GLY A 93 9.80 -31.97 -13.69
N GLY A 94 9.27 -30.98 -14.40
CA GLY A 94 8.14 -30.14 -14.01
C GLY A 94 6.99 -30.97 -13.44
N GLY A 95 6.64 -30.69 -12.18
CA GLY A 95 5.62 -31.40 -11.40
C GLY A 95 6.11 -31.91 -10.05
N ARG A 96 7.41 -32.00 -9.80
CA ARG A 96 7.95 -32.28 -8.47
C ARG A 96 7.99 -30.99 -7.65
N LYS A 97 7.20 -30.93 -6.61
CA LYS A 97 7.23 -29.85 -5.62
C LYS A 97 7.99 -30.31 -4.39
N ASN A 98 9.12 -29.64 -4.09
CA ASN A 98 9.77 -29.71 -2.79
C ASN A 98 10.42 -28.36 -2.49
N ASP A 99 10.60 -28.06 -1.23
CA ASP A 99 11.10 -26.77 -0.73
C ASP A 99 12.48 -26.40 -1.33
N ARG A 100 13.33 -27.37 -1.63
CA ARG A 100 14.65 -27.18 -2.23
C ARG A 100 14.55 -26.69 -3.68
N ILE A 101 13.63 -27.28 -4.47
CA ILE A 101 13.36 -26.86 -5.86
C ILE A 101 12.72 -25.47 -5.87
N ASP A 102 11.81 -25.18 -4.95
CA ASP A 102 11.15 -23.88 -4.85
C ASP A 102 12.18 -22.79 -4.46
N ALA A 103 13.08 -23.08 -3.50
CA ALA A 103 14.19 -22.19 -3.16
C ALA A 103 15.14 -21.96 -4.36
N ALA A 104 15.54 -23.02 -5.08
CA ALA A 104 16.36 -22.89 -6.29
C ALA A 104 15.67 -22.05 -7.38
N ALA A 105 14.37 -22.24 -7.57
CA ALA A 105 13.59 -21.45 -8.52
C ALA A 105 13.59 -19.96 -8.16
N ALA A 106 13.55 -19.59 -6.88
CA ALA A 106 13.66 -18.19 -6.44
C ALA A 106 15.02 -17.59 -6.85
N ALA A 107 16.12 -18.33 -6.68
CA ALA A 107 17.45 -17.90 -7.13
C ALA A 107 17.50 -17.71 -8.65
N CYS A 108 16.93 -18.64 -9.43
CA CYS A 108 16.89 -18.55 -10.89
C CYS A 108 16.08 -17.34 -11.38
N VAL A 109 14.95 -17.02 -10.71
CA VAL A 109 14.18 -15.81 -11.01
C VAL A 109 15.02 -14.56 -10.76
N ALA A 110 15.73 -14.49 -9.64
CA ALA A 110 16.60 -13.35 -9.32
C ALA A 110 17.77 -13.23 -10.30
N ALA A 111 18.34 -14.33 -10.77
CA ALA A 111 19.36 -14.33 -11.82
C ALA A 111 18.85 -13.67 -13.12
N ALA A 112 17.62 -13.96 -13.51
CA ALA A 112 17.01 -13.44 -14.73
C ALA A 112 16.53 -11.99 -14.60
N GLN A 113 16.12 -11.55 -13.41
CA GLN A 113 15.52 -10.23 -13.15
C GLN A 113 16.50 -9.20 -12.58
N GLY A 114 17.69 -9.60 -12.13
CA GLY A 114 18.68 -8.70 -11.52
C GLY A 114 18.15 -8.02 -10.25
N ASP A 115 18.31 -6.69 -10.16
CA ASP A 115 17.99 -5.90 -8.97
C ASP A 115 16.55 -5.39 -8.93
N TYR A 116 15.69 -5.88 -9.79
CA TYR A 116 14.35 -5.34 -10.01
C TYR A 116 13.51 -5.17 -8.73
N ARG A 117 13.73 -6.01 -7.71
CA ARG A 117 13.03 -5.95 -6.43
C ARG A 117 14.00 -6.02 -5.25
N ALA A 118 15.09 -5.26 -5.32
CA ALA A 118 15.98 -5.11 -4.18
C ALA A 118 15.20 -4.57 -2.97
N MET A 119 15.34 -5.26 -1.86
CA MET A 119 14.74 -4.83 -0.59
C MET A 119 15.67 -3.87 0.12
N VAL A 120 15.06 -2.94 0.83
CA VAL A 120 15.77 -2.00 1.71
C VAL A 120 15.32 -2.22 3.16
N ALA A 121 16.16 -1.81 4.12
CA ALA A 121 15.79 -1.86 5.52
C ALA A 121 14.54 -1.03 5.80
N GLU A 122 13.70 -1.52 6.71
CA GLU A 122 12.49 -0.83 7.14
C GLU A 122 12.82 0.56 7.70
N GLY A 123 12.03 1.54 7.32
CA GLY A 123 12.22 2.93 7.71
C GLY A 123 10.94 3.59 8.20
N THR A 124 10.95 4.91 8.22
CA THR A 124 9.82 5.74 8.66
C THR A 124 8.54 5.46 7.88
N ALA A 125 8.64 5.19 6.57
CA ALA A 125 7.48 4.87 5.74
C ALA A 125 6.78 3.59 6.19
N ASP A 126 7.55 2.56 6.56
CA ASP A 126 7.01 1.27 7.04
C ASP A 126 6.34 1.43 8.40
N ALA A 127 6.97 2.18 9.33
CA ALA A 127 6.37 2.50 10.62
C ALA A 127 5.03 3.25 10.45
N LEU A 128 4.99 4.24 9.57
CA LEU A 128 3.76 4.98 9.25
C LEU A 128 2.71 4.10 8.56
N ALA A 129 3.11 3.11 7.75
CA ALA A 129 2.19 2.17 7.12
C ALA A 129 1.42 1.35 8.18
N VAL A 130 2.14 0.80 9.16
CA VAL A 130 1.54 0.04 10.28
C VAL A 130 0.60 0.93 11.11
N LEU A 131 1.04 2.15 11.43
CA LEU A 131 0.24 3.10 12.24
C LEU A 131 -1.02 3.56 11.51
N ASP A 132 -0.94 3.90 10.20
CA ASP A 132 -2.13 4.33 9.44
C ASP A 132 -3.10 3.17 9.22
N GLU A 133 -2.63 1.96 8.97
CA GLU A 133 -3.48 0.77 8.87
C GLU A 133 -4.22 0.51 10.18
N HIS A 134 -3.52 0.55 11.32
CA HIS A 134 -4.14 0.41 12.63
C HIS A 134 -5.21 1.49 12.87
N ARG A 135 -4.90 2.75 12.55
CA ARG A 135 -5.87 3.85 12.65
C ARG A 135 -7.09 3.64 11.78
N VAL A 136 -6.90 3.16 10.53
CA VAL A 136 -8.01 2.85 9.61
C VAL A 136 -8.91 1.76 10.19
N ASN A 137 -8.33 0.70 10.75
CA ASN A 137 -9.06 -0.41 11.36
C ASN A 137 -9.87 0.05 12.59
N LEU A 138 -9.28 0.91 13.44
CA LEU A 138 -9.99 1.54 14.56
C LEU A 138 -11.17 2.40 14.09
N ALA A 139 -10.97 3.21 13.04
CA ALA A 139 -12.03 4.06 12.50
C ALA A 139 -13.19 3.23 11.92
N GLN A 140 -12.88 2.13 11.22
CA GLN A 140 -13.90 1.21 10.72
C GLN A 140 -14.66 0.50 11.85
N ALA A 141 -13.96 0.07 12.91
CA ALA A 141 -14.61 -0.51 14.10
C ALA A 141 -15.57 0.50 14.74
N ARG A 142 -15.13 1.75 14.89
CA ARG A 142 -15.95 2.82 15.45
C ARG A 142 -17.21 3.08 14.62
N VAL A 143 -17.10 3.06 13.27
CA VAL A 143 -18.26 3.22 12.38
C VAL A 143 -19.23 2.03 12.52
N ARG A 144 -18.71 0.79 12.61
CA ARG A 144 -19.56 -0.41 12.82
C ARG A 144 -20.32 -0.32 14.14
N ALA A 145 -19.64 -0.01 15.25
CA ALA A 145 -20.26 0.14 16.57
C ALA A 145 -21.31 1.26 16.55
N GLY A 146 -21.01 2.41 15.91
CA GLY A 146 -21.96 3.50 15.73
C GLY A 146 -23.23 3.11 14.98
N ASN A 147 -23.08 2.39 13.86
CA ASN A 147 -24.23 1.92 13.08
C ASN A 147 -25.12 0.92 13.86
N GLN A 148 -24.50 0.02 14.63
CA GLN A 148 -25.23 -0.91 15.50
C GLN A 148 -25.96 -0.15 16.60
N LEU A 149 -25.33 0.83 17.25
CA LEU A 149 -25.95 1.67 18.27
C LEU A 149 -27.13 2.44 17.71
N HIS A 150 -27.01 3.04 16.52
CA HIS A 150 -28.12 3.71 15.84
C HIS A 150 -29.32 2.76 15.58
N ALA A 151 -29.05 1.51 15.20
CA ALA A 151 -30.09 0.52 14.98
C ALA A 151 -30.85 0.20 16.28
N LEU A 152 -30.13 0.03 17.40
CA LEU A 152 -30.74 -0.24 18.71
C LEU A 152 -31.53 0.97 19.25
N LEU A 153 -30.98 2.18 19.14
CA LEU A 153 -31.65 3.40 19.59
C LEU A 153 -32.93 3.68 18.79
N ARG A 154 -32.94 3.34 17.48
CA ARG A 154 -34.13 3.44 16.65
C ARG A 154 -35.26 2.52 17.12
N ALA A 155 -34.93 1.39 17.73
CA ALA A 155 -35.92 0.46 18.30
C ALA A 155 -36.33 0.81 19.75
N LEU A 156 -35.58 1.70 20.43
CA LEU A 156 -35.83 2.07 21.83
C LEU A 156 -36.42 3.46 21.99
N LEU A 157 -36.28 4.34 20.99
CA LEU A 157 -36.71 5.74 21.04
C LEU A 157 -37.61 6.08 19.88
N ALA A 158 -38.72 6.73 20.17
CA ALA A 158 -39.55 7.32 19.14
C ALA A 158 -38.76 8.39 18.38
N GLY A 159 -38.63 8.25 17.06
CA GLY A 159 -37.77 9.12 16.23
C GLY A 159 -36.30 8.75 16.15
N GLY A 160 -35.84 7.76 16.91
CA GLY A 160 -34.46 7.28 16.88
C GLY A 160 -33.44 8.25 17.52
N ALA A 161 -32.20 8.25 17.01
CA ALA A 161 -31.12 9.11 17.47
C ALA A 161 -30.65 10.06 16.36
N PRO A 162 -30.11 11.25 16.68
CA PRO A 162 -29.55 12.19 15.69
C PRO A 162 -28.37 11.59 14.92
N THR A 163 -28.13 12.10 13.72
CA THR A 163 -27.10 11.57 12.80
C THR A 163 -25.66 11.78 13.31
N ASP A 164 -25.43 12.83 14.09
CA ASP A 164 -24.13 13.20 14.68
C ASP A 164 -23.97 12.69 16.12
N LEU A 165 -24.41 11.45 16.36
CA LEU A 165 -24.44 10.83 17.68
C LEU A 165 -23.05 10.66 18.28
N THR A 166 -22.78 11.37 19.38
CA THR A 166 -21.60 11.14 20.23
C THR A 166 -21.91 10.10 21.30
N ALA A 167 -20.88 9.47 21.86
CA ALA A 167 -21.04 8.53 22.98
C ALA A 167 -21.68 9.18 24.21
N ALA A 168 -21.43 10.48 24.43
CA ALA A 168 -22.05 11.25 25.51
C ALA A 168 -23.55 11.46 25.28
N ASN A 169 -23.92 11.93 24.08
CA ASN A 169 -25.33 12.13 23.70
C ASN A 169 -26.10 10.80 23.69
N ALA A 170 -25.48 9.73 23.17
CA ALA A 170 -26.07 8.39 23.21
C ALA A 170 -26.33 7.90 24.64
N SER A 171 -25.40 8.15 25.55
CA SER A 171 -25.54 7.79 26.98
C SER A 171 -26.68 8.55 27.63
N ALA A 172 -26.81 9.85 27.35
CA ALA A 172 -27.90 10.68 27.85
C ALA A 172 -29.29 10.20 27.34
N LEU A 173 -29.41 9.96 26.03
CA LEU A 173 -30.60 9.42 25.41
C LEU A 173 -30.99 8.07 26.01
N LEU A 174 -30.03 7.15 26.14
CA LEU A 174 -30.25 5.84 26.72
C LEU A 174 -30.65 5.90 28.21
N GLY A 175 -30.22 6.92 28.92
CA GLY A 175 -30.60 7.21 30.33
C GLY A 175 -32.09 7.38 30.50
N SER A 176 -32.76 8.03 29.56
CA SER A 176 -34.21 8.30 29.61
C SER A 176 -35.06 7.05 29.28
N VAL A 177 -34.53 6.03 28.64
CA VAL A 177 -35.24 4.82 28.25
C VAL A 177 -35.66 4.00 29.48
N ARG A 178 -36.93 3.65 29.59
CA ARG A 178 -37.49 2.76 30.64
C ARG A 178 -38.00 1.49 29.96
N PRO A 179 -37.20 0.40 29.91
CA PRO A 179 -37.55 -0.80 29.19
C PRO A 179 -38.74 -1.52 29.84
N LYS A 180 -39.74 -1.91 29.03
CA LYS A 180 -40.95 -2.58 29.48
C LYS A 180 -40.91 -4.11 29.37
N GLY A 181 -39.99 -4.68 28.61
CA GLY A 181 -39.88 -6.11 28.37
C GLY A 181 -38.44 -6.60 28.29
N GLU A 182 -38.27 -7.92 28.16
CA GLU A 182 -36.95 -8.55 28.08
C GLU A 182 -36.15 -8.10 26.87
N ALA A 183 -36.78 -8.00 25.70
CA ALA A 183 -36.15 -7.53 24.48
C ALA A 183 -35.63 -6.08 24.58
N GLU A 184 -36.43 -5.21 25.20
CA GLU A 184 -36.00 -3.82 25.43
C GLU A 184 -34.86 -3.73 26.47
N ARG A 185 -34.90 -4.57 27.53
CA ARG A 185 -33.80 -4.69 28.52
C ARG A 185 -32.52 -5.15 27.82
N ALA A 186 -32.61 -6.17 26.97
CA ALA A 186 -31.44 -6.68 26.20
C ALA A 186 -30.88 -5.59 25.26
N ARG A 187 -31.74 -4.91 24.48
CA ARG A 187 -31.33 -3.81 23.60
C ARG A 187 -30.65 -2.69 24.40
N LYS A 188 -31.18 -2.32 25.56
CA LYS A 188 -30.59 -1.29 26.41
C LYS A 188 -29.24 -1.71 26.98
N ALA A 189 -29.05 -2.97 27.35
CA ALA A 189 -27.78 -3.51 27.81
C ALA A 189 -26.72 -3.47 26.70
N VAL A 190 -27.03 -4.02 25.52
CA VAL A 190 -26.11 -4.01 24.37
C VAL A 190 -25.79 -2.59 23.91
N ALA A 191 -26.76 -1.66 23.96
CA ALA A 191 -26.49 -0.25 23.65
C ALA A 191 -25.49 0.40 24.65
N ARG A 192 -25.51 0.03 25.95
CA ARG A 192 -24.51 0.48 26.91
C ARG A 192 -23.10 -0.03 26.57
N ASP A 193 -23.01 -1.31 26.20
CA ASP A 193 -21.73 -1.94 25.82
C ASP A 193 -21.15 -1.27 24.57
N LEU A 194 -21.97 -1.01 23.55
CA LEU A 194 -21.55 -0.28 22.35
C LEU A 194 -21.11 1.17 22.65
N ILE A 195 -21.77 1.86 23.59
CA ILE A 195 -21.34 3.20 24.01
C ILE A 195 -19.97 3.15 24.70
N ALA A 196 -19.72 2.13 25.55
CA ALA A 196 -18.43 1.93 26.19
C ALA A 196 -17.34 1.60 25.14
N GLU A 197 -17.65 0.73 24.18
CA GLU A 197 -16.76 0.41 23.05
C GLU A 197 -16.42 1.65 22.22
N ILE A 198 -17.41 2.47 21.85
CA ILE A 198 -17.19 3.71 21.08
C ILE A 198 -16.26 4.67 21.85
N ARG A 199 -16.45 4.83 23.18
CA ARG A 199 -15.54 5.64 24.00
C ARG A 199 -14.09 5.12 23.97
N SER A 200 -13.93 3.82 24.10
CA SER A 200 -12.61 3.17 24.02
C SER A 200 -11.98 3.38 22.63
N LEU A 201 -12.74 3.19 21.56
CA LEU A 201 -12.29 3.39 20.19
C LEU A 201 -11.92 4.86 19.93
N ASP A 202 -12.69 5.82 20.41
CA ASP A 202 -12.40 7.26 20.28
C ASP A 202 -11.08 7.62 21.00
N ALA A 203 -10.83 7.07 22.20
CA ALA A 203 -9.57 7.26 22.94
C ALA A 203 -8.38 6.65 22.17
N ARG A 204 -8.51 5.42 21.68
CA ARG A 204 -7.48 4.74 20.89
C ARG A 204 -7.19 5.45 19.56
N LEU A 205 -8.22 5.97 18.88
CA LEU A 205 -8.06 6.79 17.67
C LEU A 205 -7.25 8.05 17.97
N LYS A 206 -7.53 8.75 19.08
CA LYS A 206 -6.77 9.92 19.49
C LYS A 206 -5.29 9.59 19.72
N THR A 207 -5.00 8.49 20.42
CA THR A 207 -3.62 8.02 20.65
C THR A 207 -2.93 7.66 19.34
N SER A 208 -3.60 6.92 18.45
CA SER A 208 -3.06 6.55 17.15
C SER A 208 -2.78 7.77 16.26
N CYS A 209 -3.66 8.77 16.27
CA CYS A 209 -3.42 10.03 15.54
C CYS A 209 -2.21 10.79 16.09
N LYS A 210 -2.00 10.79 17.40
CA LYS A 210 -0.83 11.40 18.03
C LYS A 210 0.46 10.70 17.62
N ALA A 211 0.50 9.36 17.66
CA ALA A 211 1.65 8.58 17.24
C ALA A 211 2.01 8.81 15.76
N ILE A 212 1.00 8.92 14.88
CA ILE A 212 1.25 9.26 13.46
C ILE A 212 1.83 10.67 13.35
N ALA A 213 1.31 11.65 14.10
CA ALA A 213 1.80 13.02 14.04
C ALA A 213 3.26 13.12 14.50
N GLU A 214 3.62 12.48 15.60
CA GLU A 214 4.99 12.39 16.12
C GLU A 214 5.94 11.70 15.09
N GLN A 215 5.48 10.62 14.47
CA GLN A 215 6.29 9.93 13.47
C GLN A 215 6.48 10.75 12.17
N VAL A 216 5.48 11.53 11.76
CA VAL A 216 5.60 12.47 10.62
C VAL A 216 6.56 13.60 10.95
N GLU A 217 6.50 14.18 12.15
CA GLU A 217 7.43 15.20 12.61
C GLU A 217 8.88 14.66 12.62
N ASN A 218 9.09 13.48 13.21
CA ASN A 218 10.40 12.82 13.24
C ASN A 218 10.94 12.45 11.85
N SER A 219 10.06 12.32 10.85
CA SER A 219 10.47 12.07 9.46
C SER A 219 11.16 13.26 8.79
N GLY A 220 11.03 14.46 9.37
CA GLY A 220 11.52 15.70 8.77
C GLY A 220 10.78 16.11 7.49
N SER A 221 9.60 15.55 7.21
CA SER A 221 8.83 15.86 6.01
C SER A 221 8.12 17.22 6.11
N SER A 222 8.22 18.01 5.05
CA SER A 222 7.52 19.30 4.93
C SER A 222 6.12 19.19 4.32
N LEU A 223 5.58 17.97 4.14
CA LEU A 223 4.24 17.76 3.55
C LEU A 223 3.12 18.45 4.31
N THR A 224 3.27 18.64 5.63
CA THR A 224 2.28 19.32 6.47
C THR A 224 2.19 20.82 6.22
N GLU A 225 3.16 21.43 5.53
CA GLU A 225 3.13 22.83 5.09
C GLU A 225 2.16 23.04 3.92
N ILE A 226 1.81 21.96 3.23
CA ILE A 226 0.84 22.02 2.12
C ILE A 226 -0.57 22.15 2.69
N VAL A 227 -1.24 23.24 2.36
CA VAL A 227 -2.63 23.49 2.81
C VAL A 227 -3.52 22.27 2.52
N GLY A 228 -4.23 21.81 3.56
CA GLY A 228 -5.11 20.65 3.49
C GLY A 228 -4.43 19.29 3.68
N ILE A 229 -3.11 19.27 3.94
CA ILE A 229 -2.36 18.07 4.31
C ILE A 229 -1.96 18.19 5.77
N GLY A 230 -2.78 17.66 6.67
CA GLY A 230 -2.41 17.50 8.09
C GLY A 230 -1.60 16.23 8.33
N PRO A 231 -1.12 16.00 9.58
CA PRO A 231 -0.23 14.86 9.89
C PRO A 231 -0.76 13.49 9.46
N ILE A 232 -2.06 13.24 9.58
CA ILE A 232 -2.66 11.95 9.17
C ILE A 232 -2.59 11.74 7.66
N ILE A 233 -2.85 12.80 6.88
CA ILE A 233 -2.76 12.71 5.42
C ILE A 233 -1.29 12.62 4.99
N ALA A 234 -0.39 13.38 5.61
CA ALA A 234 1.06 13.30 5.37
C ALA A 234 1.59 11.91 5.68
N GLY A 235 1.26 11.34 6.85
CA GLY A 235 1.65 9.99 7.24
C GLY A 235 1.20 8.94 6.23
N ARG A 236 -0.03 9.02 5.74
CA ARG A 236 -0.54 8.15 4.69
C ARG A 236 0.22 8.31 3.37
N ILE A 237 0.51 9.54 2.97
CA ILE A 237 1.27 9.81 1.74
C ILE A 237 2.66 9.22 1.85
N ILE A 238 3.39 9.44 2.94
CA ILE A 238 4.74 8.90 3.17
C ILE A 238 4.69 7.37 3.17
N ALA A 239 3.80 6.79 3.97
CA ALA A 239 3.65 5.34 4.12
C ALA A 239 3.44 4.61 2.79
N ARG A 240 2.60 5.16 1.92
CA ARG A 240 2.23 4.49 0.67
C ARG A 240 3.10 4.89 -0.52
N THR A 241 3.80 5.99 -0.43
CA THR A 241 4.77 6.40 -1.45
C THR A 241 6.11 5.69 -1.27
N GLY A 242 6.57 5.46 -0.02
CA GLY A 242 7.92 5.01 0.25
C GLY A 242 8.94 6.02 -0.26
N ALA A 243 9.99 5.56 -0.94
CA ALA A 243 10.97 6.43 -1.56
C ALA A 243 10.36 7.17 -2.78
N PRO A 244 10.28 8.51 -2.77
CA PRO A 244 9.71 9.27 -3.89
C PRO A 244 10.60 9.22 -5.14
N SER A 245 11.92 9.00 -4.98
CA SER A 245 12.90 8.82 -6.06
C SER A 245 12.65 7.58 -6.93
N ARG A 246 11.88 6.60 -6.46
CA ARG A 246 11.47 5.45 -7.28
C ARG A 246 10.59 5.82 -8.47
N PHE A 247 10.04 7.02 -8.48
CA PHE A 247 9.23 7.54 -9.59
C PHE A 247 10.10 8.44 -10.48
N PRO A 248 10.31 8.11 -11.75
CA PRO A 248 11.20 8.87 -12.63
C PRO A 248 10.73 10.32 -12.87
N ASN A 249 9.45 10.59 -12.68
CA ASN A 249 8.87 11.93 -12.82
C ASN A 249 7.52 12.05 -12.12
N SER A 250 7.02 13.28 -11.99
CA SER A 250 5.72 13.58 -11.37
C SER A 250 4.52 12.95 -12.11
N GLY A 251 4.66 12.68 -13.42
CA GLY A 251 3.64 11.99 -14.21
C GLY A 251 3.47 10.54 -13.77
N SER A 252 4.58 9.82 -13.57
CA SER A 252 4.59 8.45 -13.06
C SER A 252 3.99 8.37 -11.65
N TYR A 253 4.35 9.32 -10.78
CA TYR A 253 3.72 9.42 -9.46
C TYR A 253 2.21 9.71 -9.56
N ALA A 254 1.79 10.61 -10.45
CA ALA A 254 0.37 10.91 -10.63
C ALA A 254 -0.44 9.71 -11.16
N ASN A 255 0.17 8.86 -11.99
CA ASN A 255 -0.43 7.57 -12.40
C ASN A 255 -0.58 6.64 -11.19
N TYR A 256 0.48 6.50 -10.40
CA TYR A 256 0.48 5.67 -9.20
C TYR A 256 -0.62 6.08 -8.20
N VAL A 257 -0.81 7.36 -7.97
CA VAL A 257 -1.86 7.86 -7.06
C VAL A 257 -3.25 7.95 -7.71
N GLY A 258 -3.38 7.58 -8.99
CA GLY A 258 -4.65 7.63 -9.72
C GLY A 258 -5.17 9.05 -9.98
N ALA A 259 -4.27 10.05 -10.04
CA ALA A 259 -4.61 11.45 -10.32
C ALA A 259 -4.30 11.86 -11.77
N ALA A 260 -3.61 11.02 -12.55
CA ALA A 260 -3.38 11.29 -13.96
C ALA A 260 -4.64 11.09 -14.79
N PRO A 261 -4.89 11.95 -15.79
CA PRO A 261 -5.92 11.71 -16.77
C PRO A 261 -5.54 10.51 -17.64
N ILE A 262 -6.49 9.60 -17.89
CA ILE A 262 -6.33 8.57 -18.92
C ILE A 262 -7.00 9.10 -20.18
N GLU A 263 -6.22 9.21 -21.23
CA GLU A 263 -6.73 9.52 -22.54
C GLU A 263 -7.46 8.30 -23.11
N VAL A 264 -8.68 8.51 -23.56
CA VAL A 264 -9.45 7.53 -24.31
C VAL A 264 -9.73 8.15 -25.67
N ALA A 265 -8.95 7.75 -26.63
CA ALA A 265 -9.14 8.11 -28.02
C ALA A 265 -10.06 7.09 -28.70
N SER A 266 -11.13 7.56 -29.31
CA SER A 266 -12.02 6.77 -30.15
C SER A 266 -12.30 7.63 -31.39
N ALA A 267 -11.72 7.27 -32.51
CA ALA A 267 -11.73 8.04 -33.75
C ALA A 267 -11.30 9.52 -33.53
N ASP A 268 -12.07 10.48 -33.95
CA ASP A 268 -11.71 11.91 -33.87
C ASP A 268 -12.00 12.58 -32.51
N HIS A 269 -12.45 11.81 -31.49
CA HIS A 269 -12.77 12.38 -30.18
C HIS A 269 -11.85 11.86 -29.08
N THR A 270 -11.03 12.76 -28.53
CA THR A 270 -10.21 12.53 -27.35
C THR A 270 -10.96 12.92 -26.08
N ARG A 271 -11.23 11.95 -25.22
CA ARG A 271 -11.82 12.16 -23.89
C ARG A 271 -10.87 11.71 -22.80
N HIS A 272 -10.80 12.47 -21.71
CA HIS A 272 -10.03 12.07 -20.55
C HIS A 272 -10.93 11.35 -19.52
N ARG A 273 -10.56 10.13 -19.17
CA ARG A 273 -11.20 9.33 -18.11
C ARG A 273 -10.41 9.37 -16.82
N LEU A 274 -11.11 9.12 -15.70
CA LEU A 274 -10.48 8.89 -14.41
C LEU A 274 -9.76 7.53 -14.43
N SER A 275 -8.50 7.50 -13.98
CA SER A 275 -7.80 6.25 -13.71
C SER A 275 -8.51 5.49 -12.58
N ARG A 276 -8.74 4.18 -12.79
CA ARG A 276 -9.23 3.26 -11.77
C ARG A 276 -8.13 2.36 -11.21
N THR A 277 -6.90 2.50 -11.72
CA THR A 277 -5.76 1.60 -11.44
C THR A 277 -4.81 2.12 -10.37
N GLY A 278 -4.92 3.37 -9.95
CA GLY A 278 -4.02 3.95 -8.95
C GLY A 278 -4.34 3.53 -7.51
N ASP A 279 -3.42 3.85 -6.59
CA ASP A 279 -3.62 3.63 -5.16
C ASP A 279 -4.82 4.41 -4.63
N ARG A 280 -5.84 3.67 -4.18
CA ARG A 280 -7.14 4.25 -3.77
C ARG A 280 -7.02 5.08 -2.49
N GLN A 281 -6.11 4.75 -1.59
CA GLN A 281 -5.91 5.47 -0.34
C GLN A 281 -5.18 6.79 -0.57
N LEU A 282 -4.13 6.79 -1.42
CA LEU A 282 -3.48 8.03 -1.85
C LEU A 282 -4.44 8.92 -2.62
N ASN A 283 -5.24 8.35 -3.52
CA ASN A 283 -6.26 9.09 -4.25
C ASN A 283 -7.26 9.76 -3.32
N SER A 284 -7.68 9.07 -2.25
CA SER A 284 -8.56 9.59 -1.19
C SER A 284 -7.87 10.69 -0.37
N ALA A 285 -6.60 10.53 -0.02
CA ALA A 285 -5.80 11.54 0.68
C ALA A 285 -5.73 12.85 -0.11
N LEU A 286 -5.36 12.77 -1.39
CA LEU A 286 -5.34 13.94 -2.30
C LEU A 286 -6.73 14.54 -2.52
N HIS A 287 -7.78 13.72 -2.51
CA HIS A 287 -9.15 14.21 -2.61
C HIS A 287 -9.54 15.03 -1.38
N THR A 288 -9.21 14.55 -0.20
CA THR A 288 -9.48 15.29 1.05
C THR A 288 -8.72 16.62 1.07
N ALA A 289 -7.43 16.61 0.71
CA ALA A 289 -6.63 17.83 0.60
C ALA A 289 -7.22 18.81 -0.42
N ALA A 290 -7.65 18.33 -1.59
CA ALA A 290 -8.28 19.18 -2.62
C ALA A 290 -9.59 19.80 -2.13
N ILE A 291 -10.46 19.04 -1.45
CA ILE A 291 -11.72 19.57 -0.89
C ILE A 291 -11.43 20.63 0.17
N THR A 292 -10.44 20.41 1.04
CA THR A 292 -10.03 21.38 2.05
C THR A 292 -9.57 22.67 1.39
N GLN A 293 -8.70 22.59 0.38
CA GLN A 293 -8.23 23.77 -0.35
C GLN A 293 -9.37 24.51 -1.08
N ILE A 294 -10.30 23.79 -1.71
CA ILE A 294 -11.46 24.40 -2.39
C ILE A 294 -12.32 25.20 -1.39
N ARG A 295 -12.52 24.67 -0.18
CA ARG A 295 -13.31 25.34 0.87
C ARG A 295 -12.59 26.51 1.52
N MET A 296 -11.28 26.56 1.44
CA MET A 296 -10.44 27.57 2.08
C MET A 296 -10.26 28.75 1.12
N THR A 297 -11.18 29.71 1.21
CA THR A 297 -11.20 30.92 0.35
C THR A 297 -9.84 31.60 0.34
N GLY A 298 -9.36 31.99 -0.85
CA GLY A 298 -8.07 32.65 -1.07
C GLY A 298 -6.85 31.71 -1.02
N SER A 299 -7.00 30.43 -0.71
CA SER A 299 -5.90 29.49 -0.84
C SER A 299 -5.48 29.30 -2.30
N ARG A 300 -4.21 28.94 -2.54
CA ARG A 300 -3.71 28.66 -3.90
C ARG A 300 -4.59 27.64 -4.64
N GLY A 301 -5.06 26.61 -3.94
CA GLY A 301 -5.95 25.60 -4.51
C GLY A 301 -7.34 26.10 -4.80
N ASN A 302 -7.91 26.98 -3.93
CA ASN A 302 -9.19 27.63 -4.20
C ASN A 302 -9.12 28.51 -5.44
N LEU A 303 -8.12 29.38 -5.53
CA LEU A 303 -7.92 30.26 -6.69
C LEU A 303 -7.75 29.45 -7.98
N TYR A 304 -6.92 28.40 -7.96
CA TYR A 304 -6.76 27.52 -9.11
C TYR A 304 -8.06 26.83 -9.51
N TYR A 305 -8.83 26.34 -8.53
CA TYR A 305 -10.12 25.72 -8.78
C TYR A 305 -11.10 26.69 -9.43
N LEU A 306 -11.21 27.93 -8.93
CA LEU A 306 -12.07 28.96 -9.49
C LEU A 306 -11.65 29.35 -10.92
N THR A 307 -10.34 29.46 -11.19
CA THR A 307 -9.81 29.67 -12.53
C THR A 307 -10.29 28.57 -13.49
N LYS A 308 -10.24 27.30 -13.07
CA LYS A 308 -10.70 26.18 -13.89
C LYS A 308 -12.21 26.18 -14.13
N ILE A 309 -12.99 26.68 -13.18
CA ILE A 309 -14.44 26.91 -13.38
C ILE A 309 -14.67 28.03 -14.39
N ALA A 310 -13.93 29.15 -14.28
CA ALA A 310 -14.02 30.25 -15.22
C ALA A 310 -13.61 29.86 -16.67
N GLU A 311 -12.70 28.88 -16.80
CA GLU A 311 -12.32 28.26 -18.08
C GLU A 311 -13.43 27.34 -18.66
N GLY A 312 -14.60 27.24 -18.03
CA GLY A 312 -15.74 26.43 -18.49
C GLY A 312 -15.70 24.97 -18.03
N LYS A 313 -14.79 24.57 -17.11
CA LYS A 313 -14.77 23.20 -16.58
C LYS A 313 -15.88 22.99 -15.54
N THR A 314 -16.46 21.80 -15.55
CA THR A 314 -17.41 21.41 -14.52
C THR A 314 -16.70 21.32 -13.14
N PRO A 315 -17.44 21.46 -12.02
CA PRO A 315 -16.87 21.32 -10.67
C PRO A 315 -16.11 20.00 -10.44
N ARG A 316 -16.54 18.93 -11.10
CA ARG A 316 -15.86 17.62 -11.03
C ARG A 316 -14.53 17.63 -11.78
N GLU A 317 -14.48 18.27 -12.93
CA GLU A 317 -13.26 18.39 -13.76
C GLU A 317 -12.25 19.33 -13.10
N ALA A 318 -12.67 20.51 -12.64
CA ALA A 318 -11.83 21.47 -11.93
C ALA A 318 -11.16 20.82 -10.71
N ARG A 319 -11.91 20.02 -9.93
CA ARG A 319 -11.37 19.25 -8.81
C ARG A 319 -10.36 18.18 -9.25
N ARG A 320 -10.57 17.51 -10.39
CA ARG A 320 -9.58 16.57 -10.95
C ARG A 320 -8.30 17.28 -11.34
N CYS A 321 -8.40 18.45 -11.98
CA CYS A 321 -7.24 19.28 -12.31
C CYS A 321 -6.46 19.68 -11.06
N LEU A 322 -7.16 20.09 -9.99
CA LEU A 322 -6.52 20.43 -8.72
C LEU A 322 -5.81 19.20 -8.09
N LYS A 323 -6.46 18.04 -8.10
CA LYS A 323 -5.83 16.80 -7.60
C LYS A 323 -4.56 16.43 -8.35
N ARG A 324 -4.57 16.58 -9.69
CA ARG A 324 -3.37 16.34 -10.51
C ARG A 324 -2.24 17.28 -10.12
N ARG A 325 -2.55 18.57 -9.94
CA ARG A 325 -1.57 19.57 -9.52
C ARG A 325 -1.06 19.34 -8.09
N LEU A 326 -1.94 18.87 -7.18
CA LEU A 326 -1.55 18.45 -5.84
C LEU A 326 -0.60 17.23 -5.86
N ALA A 327 -0.85 16.25 -6.72
CA ALA A 327 0.05 15.11 -6.88
C ALA A 327 1.46 15.56 -7.30
N ASP A 328 1.56 16.51 -8.26
CA ASP A 328 2.83 17.09 -8.68
C ASP A 328 3.54 17.83 -7.53
N HIS A 329 2.78 18.60 -6.77
CA HIS A 329 3.34 19.36 -5.64
C HIS A 329 3.82 18.44 -4.53
N VAL A 330 3.02 17.47 -4.13
CA VAL A 330 3.38 16.44 -3.14
C VAL A 330 4.67 15.70 -3.53
N TRP A 331 4.75 15.22 -4.78
CA TRP A 331 5.93 14.50 -5.24
C TRP A 331 7.19 15.37 -5.19
N ARG A 332 7.12 16.62 -5.69
CA ARG A 332 8.26 17.55 -5.64
C ARG A 332 8.68 17.88 -4.21
N THR A 333 7.73 18.05 -3.30
CA THR A 333 8.02 18.28 -1.89
C THR A 333 8.75 17.08 -1.28
N MET A 334 8.27 15.85 -1.54
CA MET A 334 8.93 14.64 -1.04
C MET A 334 10.33 14.46 -1.62
N ILE A 335 10.57 14.76 -2.89
CA ILE A 335 11.91 14.73 -3.50
C ILE A 335 12.82 15.78 -2.84
N ALA A 336 12.32 16.99 -2.60
CA ALA A 336 13.10 18.04 -1.93
C ALA A 336 13.45 17.62 -0.48
N ASP A 337 12.51 17.01 0.24
CA ASP A 337 12.74 16.47 1.58
C ASP A 337 13.79 15.36 1.57
N GLU A 338 13.72 14.43 0.61
CA GLU A 338 14.70 13.34 0.44
C GLU A 338 16.12 13.89 0.22
N HIS A 339 16.28 14.88 -0.68
CA HIS A 339 17.55 15.53 -0.94
C HIS A 339 18.07 16.29 0.30
N ARG A 340 17.19 17.01 1.01
CA ARG A 340 17.57 17.74 2.23
C ARG A 340 18.07 16.82 3.33
N LEU A 341 17.38 15.70 3.54
CA LEU A 341 17.75 14.70 4.54
C LEU A 341 19.06 14.00 4.17
N ALA A 342 19.28 13.69 2.90
CA ALA A 342 20.52 13.10 2.42
C ALA A 342 21.74 14.05 2.57
N ALA A 343 21.52 15.36 2.47
CA ALA A 343 22.58 16.37 2.62
C ALA A 343 22.91 16.73 4.06
N SER A 344 22.10 16.29 5.05
CA SER A 344 22.32 16.60 6.47
C SER A 344 23.48 15.77 7.06
N PRO A 345 24.46 16.37 7.79
CA PRO A 345 25.52 15.63 8.47
C PRO A 345 24.90 14.74 9.56
N GLY A 346 24.89 13.43 9.34
CA GLY A 346 24.29 12.44 10.25
C GLY A 346 23.08 11.71 9.68
N GLY A 347 22.63 12.05 8.48
CA GLY A 347 21.67 11.23 7.73
C GLY A 347 22.32 9.89 7.39
N HIS A 348 21.79 8.79 7.93
CA HIS A 348 22.11 7.48 7.36
C HIS A 348 21.69 7.51 5.90
N PRO A 349 22.58 7.22 4.93
CA PRO A 349 22.18 7.06 3.55
C PRO A 349 21.31 5.80 3.48
N GLY A 350 20.01 5.99 3.49
CA GLY A 350 19.13 5.01 2.90
C GLY A 350 19.65 4.81 1.48
N ALA A 351 20.05 3.58 1.13
CA ALA A 351 20.83 3.22 -0.03
C ALA A 351 20.46 4.07 -1.25
N THR A 352 21.35 4.97 -1.62
CA THR A 352 21.31 5.72 -2.87
C THR A 352 21.58 4.69 -3.97
N LEU A 353 20.53 4.22 -4.63
CA LEU A 353 20.68 3.52 -5.89
C LEU A 353 21.31 4.48 -6.88
N GLN A 354 22.62 4.36 -7.09
CA GLN A 354 23.28 4.93 -8.25
C GLN A 354 22.68 4.23 -9.48
N SER A 355 21.70 4.88 -10.06
CA SER A 355 21.22 4.54 -11.39
C SER A 355 22.33 4.93 -12.36
N SER A 356 23.09 3.95 -12.82
CA SER A 356 23.91 4.06 -14.01
C SER A 356 22.96 4.12 -15.21
N ALA A 357 22.46 5.30 -15.49
CA ALA A 357 21.76 5.58 -16.74
C ALA A 357 22.85 5.75 -17.83
N ALA A 358 23.33 4.63 -18.37
CA ALA A 358 23.91 4.62 -19.69
C ALA A 358 22.76 4.72 -20.69
N GLY A 359 22.79 5.76 -21.54
CA GLY A 359 21.75 6.07 -22.48
C GLY A 359 21.49 4.93 -23.49
N THR A 360 20.22 4.68 -23.72
CA THR A 360 19.74 4.04 -24.94
C THR A 360 18.49 4.77 -25.40
N THR A 361 18.59 5.31 -26.57
CA THR A 361 17.54 5.95 -27.37
C THR A 361 16.29 5.07 -27.48
N PRO A 362 15.08 5.65 -27.47
CA PRO A 362 13.87 4.86 -27.67
C PRO A 362 13.73 4.49 -29.15
N SER A 363 13.76 3.19 -29.41
CA SER A 363 13.31 2.63 -30.68
C SER A 363 11.79 2.58 -30.69
N THR A 364 11.24 3.08 -31.75
CA THR A 364 9.84 3.14 -32.16
C THR A 364 9.13 1.78 -32.15
N SER A 365 7.85 1.84 -31.73
CA SER A 365 6.71 1.10 -32.25
C SER A 365 6.82 -0.43 -32.42
N SER A 366 6.14 -1.15 -31.58
CA SER A 366 5.46 -2.37 -32.01
C SER A 366 4.07 -2.48 -31.38
N SER A 367 3.08 -2.44 -32.26
CA SER A 367 1.68 -2.72 -32.01
C SER A 367 1.51 -4.14 -31.48
N GLU A 368 1.22 -4.30 -30.19
CA GLU A 368 0.74 -5.56 -29.66
C GLU A 368 -0.71 -5.80 -30.11
N LYS A 369 -0.91 -6.77 -30.95
CA LYS A 369 -2.22 -7.32 -31.30
C LYS A 369 -2.82 -7.99 -30.07
N SER A 370 -3.95 -7.49 -29.60
CA SER A 370 -4.79 -8.14 -28.59
C SER A 370 -5.20 -9.52 -29.08
N LEU A 371 -4.95 -10.55 -28.29
CA LEU A 371 -5.49 -11.88 -28.48
C LEU A 371 -7.01 -11.85 -28.27
N PRO A 372 -7.82 -12.52 -29.11
CA PRO A 372 -9.27 -12.59 -28.94
C PRO A 372 -9.62 -13.40 -27.69
N GLY A 373 -10.52 -12.85 -26.88
CA GLY A 373 -11.09 -13.55 -25.73
C GLY A 373 -12.01 -14.70 -26.15
N PRO A 374 -12.27 -15.66 -25.26
CA PRO A 374 -13.08 -16.83 -25.58
C PRO A 374 -14.52 -16.43 -25.97
N ALA A 375 -15.02 -17.06 -27.03
CA ALA A 375 -16.35 -16.91 -27.54
C ALA A 375 -17.39 -17.37 -26.49
N THR A 376 -18.32 -16.50 -26.15
CA THR A 376 -19.53 -16.85 -25.38
C THR A 376 -20.50 -17.58 -26.28
N GLU A 377 -20.78 -18.86 -26.00
CA GLU A 377 -21.88 -19.61 -26.61
C GLU A 377 -23.21 -18.94 -26.31
N GLN A 378 -23.88 -18.48 -27.34
CA GLN A 378 -25.29 -18.04 -27.26
C GLN A 378 -26.21 -19.28 -27.20
N SER A 379 -26.76 -19.56 -26.03
CA SER A 379 -27.84 -20.50 -25.84
C SER A 379 -29.10 -19.94 -26.47
N THR A 380 -29.47 -20.44 -27.64
CA THR A 380 -30.79 -20.26 -28.25
C THR A 380 -31.79 -21.16 -27.57
N ARG A 381 -32.68 -20.63 -26.73
CA ARG A 381 -33.93 -21.28 -26.30
C ARG A 381 -35.02 -20.96 -27.32
N PRO A 382 -35.78 -21.96 -27.78
CA PRO A 382 -36.95 -21.74 -28.64
C PRO A 382 -38.12 -21.22 -27.81
N ARG A 383 -38.85 -20.24 -28.35
CA ARG A 383 -40.18 -19.82 -27.85
C ARG A 383 -41.24 -20.89 -28.13
N PRO A 384 -42.16 -21.16 -27.23
CA PRO A 384 -43.35 -21.91 -27.55
C PRO A 384 -44.38 -21.03 -28.29
N ALA A 385 -44.99 -21.61 -29.31
CA ALA A 385 -46.13 -21.08 -30.03
C ALA A 385 -47.42 -21.23 -29.21
N SER A 386 -48.25 -20.28 -29.23
CA SER A 386 -49.70 -20.06 -29.24
C SER A 386 -50.13 -18.87 -28.40
#